data_7a5f8824c5224178419c168a831a776c
#
_entry.id   7a5f8824c5224178419c168a831a776c
#
_cell.length_a   1.000
_cell.length_b   1.000
_cell.length_c   1.000
_cell.angle_alpha   90.00
_cell.angle_beta   90.00
_cell.angle_gamma   90.00
#
_symmetry.space_group_name_H-M   'P 1'
#
loop_
_entity.id
_entity.type
_entity.pdbx_description
1 polymer ?
#
loop_
_entity_poly.entity_id
_entity_poly.type
_entity_poly.pdbx_seq_one_letter_code
_entity_poly.pdbx_strand_id
1 'polypeptide(L)'
;MFILLAAIALISVVLSAFTSEVKAVSFGTLMMSPVNGFKDGLGVALFVMVLGGFLAIVNATDALSAGIGALVKRMGGNELKLIPVLMFIFAVLGSTYGFCEETVGFYALLSATMMAAGFDSLTGAMMVLLGAGVGCLGSTVNPFATGIASDVLSSCGIVADQGVVIGLGLVLLVTSYVVAVYFVMRYAKRVRGNARRSLMSAEETEAAREAYGDAAAEKSAYSEPTRKQKMVLWLFGLSFLVMIIGFVPWGKLGVNAFTAGESSHVETTRVTAADIAKQYSDDELGTLRLSPKDAHGTLRTTVVDNGGWSAFLTGTPLGDWYFSESTTWFLLMAIVIGIAAGMDEHELVHTFLAGCGDMMGVVMIVGLSRGVAILMGDTGLSLFVLHHVSAALKGTSPVVFALGSYVLYFLLSILIPGTSSMATISMPIMGPLTQSLGFNPAIMINVFASASGVVNYFTPANGAIMGGLALSRVEYGTWLKFVGKVVLATAVVNVVVLAIAMVVL
;
A
#
# COMPACT_ATOMS: atom_id res chain seq x y z
N MET A 1 -13.73 8.27 9.01
CA MET A 1 -12.55 9.16 9.10
C MET A 1 -12.83 10.43 9.92
N PHE A 2 -13.88 11.20 9.67
CA PHE A 2 -14.20 12.40 10.47
C PHE A 2 -14.41 12.09 11.97
N ILE A 3 -15.09 10.98 12.31
CA ILE A 3 -15.24 10.56 13.72
C ILE A 3 -13.87 10.26 14.34
N LEU A 4 -12.96 9.64 13.59
CA LEU A 4 -11.61 9.35 14.06
C LEU A 4 -10.80 10.63 14.30
N LEU A 5 -10.87 11.61 13.38
CA LEU A 5 -10.27 12.93 13.59
C LEU A 5 -10.79 13.62 14.85
N ALA A 6 -12.11 13.63 15.05
CA ALA A 6 -12.74 14.20 16.23
C ALA A 6 -12.34 13.46 17.51
N ALA A 7 -12.25 12.14 17.48
CA ALA A 7 -11.82 11.34 18.63
C ALA A 7 -10.36 11.62 19.02
N ILE A 8 -9.45 11.70 18.04
CA ILE A 8 -8.03 12.04 18.29
C ILE A 8 -7.92 13.46 18.84
N ALA A 9 -8.67 14.41 18.29
CA ALA A 9 -8.71 15.77 18.80
C ALA A 9 -9.17 15.81 20.28
N LEU A 10 -10.24 15.10 20.61
CA LEU A 10 -10.73 15.02 21.97
C LEU A 10 -9.70 14.39 22.92
N ILE A 11 -9.09 13.27 22.51
CA ILE A 11 -8.04 12.58 23.29
C ILE A 11 -6.84 13.53 23.51
N SER A 12 -6.40 14.27 22.49
CA SER A 12 -5.27 15.19 22.64
C SER A 12 -5.59 16.32 23.64
N VAL A 13 -6.81 16.89 23.59
CA VAL A 13 -7.25 17.92 24.54
C VAL A 13 -7.30 17.37 25.95
N VAL A 14 -7.86 16.17 26.15
CA VAL A 14 -7.92 15.54 27.47
C VAL A 14 -6.53 15.25 28.01
N LEU A 15 -5.67 14.61 27.22
CA LEU A 15 -4.32 14.25 27.66
C LEU A 15 -3.44 15.47 27.91
N SER A 16 -3.58 16.54 27.15
CA SER A 16 -2.82 17.77 27.37
C SER A 16 -3.09 18.44 28.75
N ALA A 17 -4.21 18.12 29.38
CA ALA A 17 -4.49 18.55 30.74
C ALA A 17 -3.70 17.77 31.81
N PHE A 18 -3.19 16.56 31.47
CA PHE A 18 -2.50 15.68 32.41
C PHE A 18 -1.00 15.55 32.10
N THR A 19 -0.56 15.88 30.89
CA THR A 19 0.85 15.76 30.48
C THR A 19 1.25 16.88 29.53
N SER A 20 2.51 17.32 29.61
CA SER A 20 3.10 18.29 28.69
C SER A 20 3.60 17.65 27.37
N GLU A 21 3.63 16.30 27.29
CA GLU A 21 4.09 15.59 26.09
C GLU A 21 3.08 15.65 24.95
N VAL A 22 1.78 15.84 25.29
CA VAL A 22 0.70 15.95 24.31
C VAL A 22 0.21 17.39 24.26
N LYS A 23 0.18 17.97 23.08
CA LYS A 23 -0.35 19.32 22.84
C LYS A 23 -1.86 19.25 22.54
N ALA A 24 -2.64 20.12 23.18
CA ALA A 24 -4.06 20.26 22.84
C ALA A 24 -4.18 20.74 21.38
N VAL A 25 -4.97 20.04 20.60
CA VAL A 25 -5.24 20.48 19.23
C VAL A 25 -6.09 21.76 19.24
N SER A 26 -5.70 22.74 18.44
CA SER A 26 -6.55 23.90 18.19
C SER A 26 -7.68 23.55 17.22
N PHE A 27 -8.80 24.28 17.29
CA PHE A 27 -9.87 24.10 16.32
C PHE A 27 -9.40 24.35 14.88
N GLY A 28 -8.51 25.35 14.68
CA GLY A 28 -7.90 25.62 13.38
C GLY A 28 -7.08 24.46 12.84
N THR A 29 -6.22 23.84 13.68
CA THR A 29 -5.43 22.67 13.30
C THR A 29 -6.33 21.48 12.94
N LEU A 30 -7.38 21.23 13.72
CA LEU A 30 -8.34 20.17 13.41
C LEU A 30 -9.03 20.40 12.06
N MET A 31 -9.48 21.62 11.79
CA MET A 31 -10.15 21.94 10.51
C MET A 31 -9.20 21.93 9.31
N MET A 32 -7.92 22.24 9.52
CA MET A 32 -6.92 22.23 8.45
C MET A 32 -6.31 20.83 8.23
N SER A 33 -6.44 19.91 9.17
CA SER A 33 -5.83 18.57 9.04
C SER A 33 -6.30 17.79 7.82
N PRO A 34 -7.58 17.80 7.39
CA PRO A 34 -7.99 17.19 6.14
C PRO A 34 -7.30 17.82 4.93
N VAL A 35 -7.22 19.13 4.88
CA VAL A 35 -6.60 19.87 3.75
C VAL A 35 -5.11 19.55 3.66
N ASN A 36 -4.42 19.54 4.79
CA ASN A 36 -3.01 19.14 4.86
C ASN A 36 -2.82 17.67 4.48
N GLY A 37 -3.76 16.80 4.89
CA GLY A 37 -3.78 15.39 4.49
C GLY A 37 -3.93 15.19 2.98
N PHE A 38 -4.76 16.00 2.32
CA PHE A 38 -4.84 15.98 0.85
C PHE A 38 -3.54 16.43 0.19
N LYS A 39 -2.87 17.46 0.74
CA LYS A 39 -1.57 17.90 0.21
C LYS A 39 -0.51 16.80 0.34
N ASP A 40 -0.47 16.12 1.48
CA ASP A 40 0.46 15.02 1.73
C ASP A 40 0.15 13.77 0.89
N GLY A 41 -1.12 13.45 0.72
CA GLY A 41 -1.60 12.30 -0.05
C GLY A 41 -1.83 12.55 -1.54
N LEU A 42 -1.48 13.74 -2.07
CA LEU A 42 -1.85 14.15 -3.43
C LEU A 42 -1.34 13.19 -4.51
N GLY A 43 -0.12 12.67 -4.39
CA GLY A 43 0.45 11.75 -5.36
C GLY A 43 -0.37 10.46 -5.49
N VAL A 44 -0.73 9.85 -4.36
CA VAL A 44 -1.58 8.64 -4.32
C VAL A 44 -2.98 8.94 -4.84
N ALA A 45 -3.58 10.04 -4.40
CA ALA A 45 -4.92 10.44 -4.80
C ALA A 45 -5.02 10.66 -6.32
N LEU A 46 -4.05 11.36 -6.90
CA LEU A 46 -3.97 11.62 -8.34
C LEU A 46 -3.76 10.31 -9.13
N PHE A 47 -2.87 9.44 -8.64
CA PHE A 47 -2.64 8.14 -9.26
C PHE A 47 -3.91 7.30 -9.33
N VAL A 48 -4.63 7.15 -8.22
CA VAL A 48 -5.88 6.37 -8.16
C VAL A 48 -6.95 6.97 -9.08
N MET A 49 -7.05 8.30 -9.13
CA MET A 49 -8.01 8.99 -9.99
C MET A 49 -7.71 8.76 -11.47
N VAL A 50 -6.46 8.93 -11.89
CA VAL A 50 -6.04 8.70 -13.30
C VAL A 50 -6.18 7.23 -13.67
N LEU A 51 -5.87 6.32 -12.76
CA LEU A 51 -6.07 4.88 -12.98
C LEU A 51 -7.56 4.54 -13.20
N GLY A 52 -8.47 5.19 -12.46
CA GLY A 52 -9.91 5.05 -12.68
C GLY A 52 -10.33 5.49 -14.08
N GLY A 53 -9.82 6.64 -14.55
CA GLY A 53 -10.03 7.12 -15.90
C GLY A 53 -9.48 6.18 -16.99
N PHE A 54 -8.27 5.67 -16.78
CA PHE A 54 -7.66 4.65 -17.64
C PHE A 54 -8.53 3.38 -17.75
N LEU A 55 -9.00 2.86 -16.61
CA LEU A 55 -9.85 1.67 -16.58
C LEU A 55 -11.20 1.91 -17.25
N ALA A 56 -11.79 3.09 -17.11
CA ALA A 56 -13.04 3.44 -17.77
C ALA A 56 -12.89 3.39 -19.31
N ILE A 57 -11.79 3.91 -19.85
CA ILE A 57 -11.49 3.83 -21.29
C ILE A 57 -11.35 2.37 -21.74
N VAL A 58 -10.60 1.55 -20.99
CA VAL A 58 -10.45 0.12 -21.33
C VAL A 58 -11.80 -0.59 -21.31
N ASN A 59 -12.63 -0.34 -20.28
CA ASN A 59 -13.96 -0.94 -20.15
C ASN A 59 -14.90 -0.53 -21.30
N ALA A 60 -14.87 0.73 -21.72
CA ALA A 60 -15.69 1.23 -22.82
C ALA A 60 -15.38 0.55 -24.16
N THR A 61 -14.23 -0.12 -24.28
CA THR A 61 -13.89 -0.91 -25.50
C THR A 61 -14.46 -2.34 -25.50
N ASP A 62 -15.11 -2.79 -24.43
CA ASP A 62 -15.49 -4.18 -24.18
C ASP A 62 -14.34 -5.19 -24.26
N ALA A 63 -13.11 -4.71 -24.39
CA ALA A 63 -11.93 -5.58 -24.55
C ALA A 63 -11.72 -6.43 -23.29
N LEU A 64 -11.94 -5.85 -22.09
CA LEU A 64 -11.74 -6.54 -20.83
C LEU A 64 -12.72 -7.71 -20.69
N SER A 65 -14.00 -7.48 -20.96
CA SER A 65 -15.05 -8.50 -20.92
C SER A 65 -14.78 -9.65 -21.91
N ALA A 66 -14.37 -9.31 -23.15
CA ALA A 66 -14.01 -10.30 -24.16
C ALA A 66 -12.76 -11.11 -23.75
N GLY A 67 -11.74 -10.44 -23.18
CA GLY A 67 -10.53 -11.08 -22.69
C GLY A 67 -10.77 -12.04 -21.51
N ILE A 68 -11.60 -11.61 -20.56
CA ILE A 68 -12.02 -12.44 -19.41
C ILE A 68 -12.76 -13.68 -19.91
N GLY A 69 -13.72 -13.50 -20.82
CA GLY A 69 -14.47 -14.62 -21.41
C GLY A 69 -13.56 -15.63 -22.08
N ALA A 70 -12.61 -15.19 -22.89
CA ALA A 70 -11.63 -16.05 -23.52
C ALA A 70 -10.73 -16.79 -22.50
N LEU A 71 -10.31 -16.12 -21.42
CA LEU A 71 -9.52 -16.70 -20.34
C LEU A 71 -10.31 -17.80 -19.61
N VAL A 72 -11.56 -17.53 -19.19
CA VAL A 72 -12.43 -18.49 -18.51
C VAL A 72 -12.69 -19.71 -19.38
N LYS A 73 -12.98 -19.51 -20.68
CA LYS A 73 -13.14 -20.61 -21.65
C LYS A 73 -11.90 -21.50 -21.75
N ARG A 74 -10.71 -20.88 -21.71
CA ARG A 74 -9.42 -21.60 -21.81
C ARG A 74 -9.09 -22.38 -20.54
N MET A 75 -9.62 -21.99 -19.38
CA MET A 75 -9.34 -22.63 -18.10
C MET A 75 -10.09 -23.96 -17.88
N GLY A 76 -11.21 -24.18 -18.57
CA GLY A 76 -11.88 -25.48 -18.69
C GLY A 76 -12.23 -26.17 -17.37
N GLY A 77 -12.63 -25.43 -16.32
CA GLY A 77 -13.00 -25.99 -15.02
C GLY A 77 -11.92 -25.96 -13.93
N ASN A 78 -10.71 -25.45 -14.24
CA ASN A 78 -9.58 -25.34 -13.29
C ASN A 78 -9.48 -23.97 -12.59
N GLU A 79 -10.55 -23.18 -12.58
CA GLU A 79 -10.57 -21.80 -12.08
C GLU A 79 -10.17 -21.70 -10.59
N LEU A 80 -10.45 -22.74 -9.81
CA LEU A 80 -10.01 -22.81 -8.40
C LEU A 80 -8.48 -22.73 -8.22
N LYS A 81 -7.72 -23.23 -9.20
CA LYS A 81 -6.24 -23.16 -9.15
C LYS A 81 -5.70 -21.76 -9.43
N LEU A 82 -6.50 -20.90 -10.07
CA LEU A 82 -6.12 -19.52 -10.33
C LEU A 82 -5.96 -18.74 -9.03
N ILE A 83 -6.80 -19.02 -8.03
CA ILE A 83 -6.81 -18.31 -6.75
C ILE A 83 -5.42 -18.33 -6.09
N PRO A 84 -4.85 -19.47 -5.73
CA PRO A 84 -3.53 -19.48 -5.08
C PRO A 84 -2.43 -18.95 -5.98
N VAL A 85 -2.48 -19.17 -7.30
CA VAL A 85 -1.44 -18.69 -8.21
C VAL A 85 -1.39 -17.17 -8.26
N LEU A 86 -2.54 -16.51 -8.43
CA LEU A 86 -2.59 -15.05 -8.47
C LEU A 86 -2.29 -14.44 -7.09
N MET A 87 -2.82 -15.03 -6.01
CA MET A 87 -2.45 -14.61 -4.66
C MET A 87 -0.94 -14.70 -4.43
N PHE A 88 -0.26 -15.72 -4.95
CA PHE A 88 1.19 -15.84 -4.86
C PHE A 88 1.92 -14.75 -5.62
N ILE A 89 1.48 -14.43 -6.82
CA ILE A 89 2.07 -13.34 -7.63
C ILE A 89 1.94 -12.01 -6.86
N PHE A 90 0.75 -11.68 -6.37
CA PHE A 90 0.54 -10.47 -5.57
C PHE A 90 1.36 -10.49 -4.26
N ALA A 91 1.51 -11.65 -3.63
CA ALA A 91 2.32 -11.79 -2.42
C ALA A 91 3.81 -11.53 -2.67
N VAL A 92 4.35 -12.01 -3.77
CA VAL A 92 5.73 -11.71 -4.18
C VAL A 92 5.90 -10.22 -4.45
N LEU A 93 5.01 -9.60 -5.22
CA LEU A 93 5.06 -8.17 -5.50
C LEU A 93 4.92 -7.33 -4.22
N GLY A 94 4.02 -7.69 -3.31
CA GLY A 94 3.85 -7.02 -2.03
C GLY A 94 5.09 -7.14 -1.13
N SER A 95 5.73 -8.32 -1.10
CA SER A 95 6.90 -8.59 -0.26
C SER A 95 8.17 -7.89 -0.75
N THR A 96 8.34 -7.79 -2.05
CA THR A 96 9.55 -7.22 -2.65
C THR A 96 9.46 -5.71 -2.81
N TYR A 97 8.27 -5.22 -3.12
CA TYR A 97 8.08 -3.84 -3.51
C TYR A 97 7.09 -3.08 -2.62
N GLY A 98 6.24 -3.76 -1.85
CA GLY A 98 5.16 -3.11 -1.10
C GLY A 98 3.92 -2.84 -1.94
N PHE A 99 3.74 -3.59 -3.04
CA PHE A 99 2.66 -3.46 -4.02
C PHE A 99 1.28 -3.64 -3.39
N CYS A 100 0.66 -2.58 -2.93
CA CYS A 100 -0.63 -2.56 -2.25
C CYS A 100 -1.62 -1.61 -2.93
N GLU A 101 -1.30 -0.32 -3.00
CA GLU A 101 -2.17 0.72 -3.55
C GLU A 101 -2.30 0.56 -5.08
N GLU A 102 -1.27 0.11 -5.74
CA GLU A 102 -1.22 -0.17 -7.19
C GLU A 102 -2.10 -1.35 -7.59
N THR A 103 -2.49 -2.19 -6.63
CA THR A 103 -3.39 -3.31 -6.89
C THR A 103 -4.81 -2.88 -7.26
N VAL A 104 -5.17 -1.62 -7.03
CA VAL A 104 -6.54 -1.09 -7.24
C VAL A 104 -7.05 -1.42 -8.65
N GLY A 105 -6.20 -1.35 -9.68
CA GLY A 105 -6.57 -1.70 -11.04
C GLY A 105 -6.96 -3.15 -11.30
N PHE A 106 -6.56 -4.08 -10.44
CA PHE A 106 -6.84 -5.51 -10.62
C PHE A 106 -8.16 -5.98 -10.03
N TYR A 107 -8.76 -5.20 -9.13
CA TYR A 107 -9.99 -5.64 -8.44
C TYR A 107 -11.16 -5.82 -9.38
N ALA A 108 -11.43 -4.86 -10.26
CA ALA A 108 -12.48 -4.96 -11.26
C ALA A 108 -12.28 -6.18 -12.16
N LEU A 109 -11.05 -6.35 -12.70
CA LEU A 109 -10.67 -7.45 -13.57
C LEU A 109 -10.88 -8.81 -12.91
N LEU A 110 -10.37 -8.99 -11.68
CA LEU A 110 -10.45 -10.28 -11.02
C LEU A 110 -11.83 -10.57 -10.44
N SER A 111 -12.58 -9.54 -10.01
CA SER A 111 -13.97 -9.68 -9.61
C SER A 111 -14.83 -10.15 -10.79
N ALA A 112 -14.72 -9.52 -11.95
CA ALA A 112 -15.39 -9.94 -13.17
C ALA A 112 -14.98 -11.36 -13.61
N THR A 113 -13.68 -11.67 -13.58
CA THR A 113 -13.16 -13.01 -13.91
C THR A 113 -13.73 -14.09 -13.00
N MET A 114 -13.76 -13.83 -11.69
CA MET A 114 -14.27 -14.82 -10.73
C MET A 114 -15.79 -14.99 -10.83
N MET A 115 -16.55 -13.92 -11.11
CA MET A 115 -17.99 -14.02 -11.37
C MET A 115 -18.27 -14.84 -12.63
N ALA A 116 -17.54 -14.61 -13.72
CA ALA A 116 -17.64 -15.40 -14.94
C ALA A 116 -17.29 -16.88 -14.72
N ALA A 117 -16.38 -17.18 -13.77
CA ALA A 117 -16.01 -18.53 -13.38
C ALA A 117 -17.00 -19.19 -12.39
N GLY A 118 -18.10 -18.52 -12.03
CA GLY A 118 -19.16 -19.03 -11.16
C GLY A 118 -18.90 -18.85 -9.66
N PHE A 119 -18.04 -17.90 -9.31
CA PHE A 119 -17.84 -17.40 -7.94
C PHE A 119 -18.56 -16.06 -7.74
N ASP A 120 -18.31 -15.38 -6.64
CA ASP A 120 -18.75 -14.00 -6.41
C ASP A 120 -17.62 -12.98 -6.61
N SER A 121 -17.93 -11.69 -6.68
CA SER A 121 -16.95 -10.62 -6.81
C SER A 121 -16.06 -10.49 -5.57
N LEU A 122 -16.59 -10.84 -4.39
CA LEU A 122 -15.82 -10.88 -3.14
C LEU A 122 -14.64 -11.84 -3.25
N THR A 123 -14.78 -12.97 -3.95
CA THR A 123 -13.66 -13.90 -4.20
C THR A 123 -12.54 -13.23 -4.99
N GLY A 124 -12.88 -12.43 -6.00
CA GLY A 124 -11.90 -11.64 -6.75
C GLY A 124 -11.18 -10.60 -5.87
N ALA A 125 -11.94 -9.87 -5.07
CA ALA A 125 -11.38 -8.91 -4.11
C ALA A 125 -10.43 -9.58 -3.11
N MET A 126 -10.82 -10.72 -2.56
CA MET A 126 -9.97 -11.50 -1.64
C MET A 126 -8.61 -11.88 -2.23
N MET A 127 -8.60 -12.29 -3.50
CA MET A 127 -7.37 -12.69 -4.18
C MET A 127 -6.35 -11.57 -4.25
N VAL A 128 -6.80 -10.38 -4.61
CA VAL A 128 -5.95 -9.19 -4.71
C VAL A 128 -5.53 -8.71 -3.33
N LEU A 129 -6.51 -8.45 -2.47
CA LEU A 129 -6.31 -7.80 -1.19
C LEU A 129 -5.44 -8.64 -0.24
N LEU A 130 -5.79 -9.93 -0.08
CA LEU A 130 -5.00 -10.81 0.77
C LEU A 130 -3.71 -11.29 0.09
N GLY A 131 -3.68 -11.39 -1.23
CA GLY A 131 -2.44 -11.69 -1.95
C GLY A 131 -1.39 -10.61 -1.68
N ALA A 132 -1.68 -9.36 -2.04
CA ALA A 132 -0.78 -8.23 -1.83
C ALA A 132 -0.51 -7.95 -0.34
N GLY A 133 -1.57 -8.00 0.48
CA GLY A 133 -1.46 -7.76 1.91
C GLY A 133 -0.54 -8.73 2.63
N VAL A 134 -0.61 -10.04 2.31
CA VAL A 134 0.35 -11.05 2.82
C VAL A 134 1.79 -10.72 2.40
N GLY A 135 1.97 -10.23 1.18
CA GLY A 135 3.27 -9.76 0.70
C GLY A 135 3.80 -8.61 1.55
N CYS A 136 3.02 -7.56 1.70
CA CYS A 136 3.39 -6.39 2.50
C CYS A 136 3.65 -6.74 3.98
N LEU A 137 2.94 -7.73 4.53
CA LEU A 137 3.15 -8.26 5.87
C LEU A 137 4.50 -8.98 5.99
N GLY A 138 4.79 -9.88 5.06
CA GLY A 138 6.05 -10.61 4.99
C GLY A 138 7.08 -9.89 4.14
N SER A 139 7.25 -8.58 4.35
CA SER A 139 8.18 -7.73 3.62
C SER A 139 9.61 -8.27 3.70
N THR A 140 10.21 -8.54 2.54
CA THR A 140 11.61 -9.00 2.44
C THR A 140 12.56 -7.84 2.12
N VAL A 141 12.36 -7.22 0.96
CA VAL A 141 13.17 -6.09 0.47
C VAL A 141 12.32 -4.86 0.17
N ASN A 142 11.15 -4.79 0.73
CA ASN A 142 10.18 -3.71 0.54
C ASN A 142 10.79 -2.36 0.96
N PRO A 143 11.01 -1.42 0.03
CA PRO A 143 11.65 -0.15 0.32
C PRO A 143 10.84 0.73 1.29
N PHE A 144 9.51 0.62 1.30
CA PHE A 144 8.62 1.46 2.11
C PHE A 144 8.43 0.96 3.54
N ALA A 145 8.74 -0.30 3.81
CA ALA A 145 8.65 -0.87 5.14
C ALA A 145 10.06 -1.21 5.67
N THR A 146 10.61 -2.34 5.23
CA THR A 146 11.92 -2.82 5.72
C THR A 146 13.08 -1.93 5.31
N GLY A 147 13.01 -1.31 4.12
CA GLY A 147 14.03 -0.36 3.64
C GLY A 147 14.13 0.85 4.57
N ILE A 148 13.05 1.62 4.70
CA ILE A 148 13.04 2.82 5.57
C ILE A 148 13.35 2.46 7.02
N ALA A 149 12.79 1.36 7.55
CA ALA A 149 13.08 0.95 8.91
C ALA A 149 14.58 0.66 9.13
N SER A 150 15.24 0.01 8.17
CA SER A 150 16.69 -0.25 8.19
C SER A 150 17.51 1.04 8.09
N ASP A 151 17.13 1.94 7.20
CA ASP A 151 17.80 3.23 7.01
C ASP A 151 17.72 4.10 8.27
N VAL A 152 16.55 4.15 8.90
CA VAL A 152 16.34 4.88 10.16
C VAL A 152 17.16 4.26 11.31
N LEU A 153 17.22 2.94 11.43
CA LEU A 153 18.11 2.28 12.42
C LEU A 153 19.57 2.62 12.16
N SER A 154 19.99 2.61 10.89
CA SER A 154 21.36 2.98 10.50
C SER A 154 21.69 4.41 10.90
N SER A 155 20.76 5.35 10.76
CA SER A 155 20.93 6.74 11.22
C SER A 155 21.09 6.86 12.75
N CYS A 156 20.55 5.89 13.51
CA CYS A 156 20.75 5.77 14.95
C CYS A 156 22.05 5.02 15.32
N GLY A 157 22.89 4.68 14.36
CA GLY A 157 24.13 3.92 14.57
C GLY A 157 23.92 2.41 14.74
N ILE A 158 22.74 1.87 14.40
CA ILE A 158 22.38 0.47 14.51
C ILE A 158 22.29 -0.15 13.11
N VAL A 159 23.25 -1.00 12.77
CA VAL A 159 23.21 -1.74 11.49
C VAL A 159 22.40 -3.02 11.67
N ALA A 160 21.21 -3.06 11.05
CA ALA A 160 20.36 -4.25 11.06
C ALA A 160 20.93 -5.32 10.10
N ASP A 161 20.96 -6.57 10.56
CA ASP A 161 21.32 -7.71 9.71
C ASP A 161 20.22 -7.96 8.66
N GLN A 162 20.50 -7.59 7.40
CA GLN A 162 19.57 -7.75 6.30
C GLN A 162 19.27 -9.22 6.00
N GLY A 163 20.18 -10.14 6.31
CA GLY A 163 19.93 -11.59 6.16
C GLY A 163 18.81 -12.05 7.11
N VAL A 164 18.82 -11.56 8.35
CA VAL A 164 17.75 -11.82 9.32
C VAL A 164 16.43 -11.17 8.88
N VAL A 165 16.45 -9.91 8.43
CA VAL A 165 15.26 -9.20 7.95
C VAL A 165 14.60 -9.98 6.81
N ILE A 166 15.38 -10.36 5.78
CA ILE A 166 14.87 -11.05 4.60
C ILE A 166 14.43 -12.48 4.96
N GLY A 167 15.24 -13.21 5.70
CA GLY A 167 14.94 -14.60 6.08
C GLY A 167 13.67 -14.71 6.93
N LEU A 168 13.54 -13.87 7.95
CA LEU A 168 12.35 -13.84 8.80
C LEU A 168 11.13 -13.28 8.04
N GLY A 169 11.32 -12.27 7.19
CA GLY A 169 10.28 -11.77 6.28
C GLY A 169 9.73 -12.88 5.38
N LEU A 170 10.61 -13.73 4.82
CA LEU A 170 10.19 -14.89 4.01
C LEU A 170 9.40 -15.92 4.81
N VAL A 171 9.80 -16.21 6.05
CA VAL A 171 9.05 -17.14 6.92
C VAL A 171 7.65 -16.58 7.22
N LEU A 172 7.55 -15.28 7.54
CA LEU A 172 6.27 -14.60 7.77
C LEU A 172 5.41 -14.58 6.50
N LEU A 173 6.02 -14.33 5.33
CA LEU A 173 5.34 -14.39 4.03
C LEU A 173 4.71 -15.76 3.79
N VAL A 174 5.52 -16.83 3.88
CA VAL A 174 5.05 -18.19 3.59
C VAL A 174 3.97 -18.65 4.56
N THR A 175 4.17 -18.43 5.86
CA THR A 175 3.19 -18.84 6.88
C THR A 175 1.88 -18.09 6.74
N SER A 176 1.92 -16.77 6.54
CA SER A 176 0.73 -15.95 6.34
C SER A 176 0.03 -16.23 5.01
N TYR A 177 0.80 -16.52 3.96
CA TYR A 177 0.25 -16.94 2.66
C TYR A 177 -0.56 -18.23 2.77
N VAL A 178 -0.02 -19.24 3.45
CA VAL A 178 -0.73 -20.51 3.68
C VAL A 178 -2.04 -20.28 4.42
N VAL A 179 -2.02 -19.44 5.47
CA VAL A 179 -3.24 -19.07 6.21
C VAL A 179 -4.24 -18.37 5.30
N ALA A 180 -3.84 -17.34 4.58
CA ALA A 180 -4.73 -16.57 3.71
C ALA A 180 -5.34 -17.46 2.61
N VAL A 181 -4.51 -18.24 1.89
CA VAL A 181 -4.97 -19.16 0.85
C VAL A 181 -5.94 -20.18 1.39
N TYR A 182 -5.70 -20.72 2.59
CA TYR A 182 -6.62 -21.68 3.21
C TYR A 182 -8.02 -21.08 3.38
N PHE A 183 -8.12 -19.86 3.94
CA PHE A 183 -9.42 -19.21 4.15
C PHE A 183 -10.11 -18.85 2.83
N VAL A 184 -9.37 -18.28 1.87
CA VAL A 184 -9.91 -17.90 0.56
C VAL A 184 -10.39 -19.13 -0.21
N MET A 185 -9.59 -20.18 -0.28
CA MET A 185 -9.97 -21.43 -0.95
C MET A 185 -11.17 -22.12 -0.30
N ARG A 186 -11.24 -22.10 1.04
CA ARG A 186 -12.39 -22.63 1.76
C ARG A 186 -13.67 -21.87 1.44
N TYR A 187 -13.59 -20.54 1.36
CA TYR A 187 -14.70 -19.68 0.98
C TYR A 187 -15.09 -19.90 -0.49
N ALA A 188 -14.15 -19.83 -1.40
CA ALA A 188 -14.39 -20.04 -2.83
C ALA A 188 -15.05 -21.39 -3.13
N LYS A 189 -14.56 -22.50 -2.53
CA LYS A 189 -15.21 -23.81 -2.65
C LYS A 189 -16.65 -23.83 -2.15
N ARG A 190 -16.98 -23.02 -1.13
CA ARG A 190 -18.32 -22.93 -0.56
C ARG A 190 -19.28 -22.19 -1.48
N VAL A 191 -18.79 -21.15 -2.15
CA VAL A 191 -19.61 -20.23 -2.97
C VAL A 191 -19.75 -20.71 -4.41
N ARG A 192 -18.79 -21.49 -4.92
CA ARG A 192 -18.77 -21.97 -6.30
C ARG A 192 -20.10 -22.58 -6.73
N GLY A 193 -20.77 -21.98 -7.72
CA GLY A 193 -22.05 -22.39 -8.24
C GLY A 193 -23.25 -22.28 -7.28
N ASN A 194 -23.07 -21.63 -6.13
CA ASN A 194 -24.13 -21.44 -5.14
C ASN A 194 -24.11 -20.02 -4.53
N ALA A 195 -24.70 -19.06 -5.23
CA ALA A 195 -24.79 -17.66 -4.81
C ALA A 195 -25.42 -17.47 -3.41
N ARG A 196 -26.33 -18.37 -2.98
CA ARG A 196 -26.95 -18.28 -1.64
C ARG A 196 -25.97 -18.50 -0.48
N ARG A 197 -24.76 -19.00 -0.73
CA ARG A 197 -23.71 -19.21 0.26
C ARG A 197 -22.70 -18.10 0.30
N SER A 198 -22.83 -17.10 -0.55
CA SER A 198 -22.04 -15.87 -0.52
C SER A 198 -22.29 -15.10 0.78
N LEU A 199 -21.27 -14.36 1.23
CA LEU A 199 -21.39 -13.38 2.32
C LEU A 199 -21.98 -12.06 1.83
N MET A 200 -22.00 -11.84 0.52
CA MET A 200 -22.54 -10.63 -0.11
C MET A 200 -24.06 -10.59 0.07
N SER A 201 -24.58 -9.39 0.28
CA SER A 201 -26.02 -9.13 0.29
C SER A 201 -26.61 -9.28 -1.13
N ALA A 202 -27.94 -9.29 -1.23
CA ALA A 202 -28.62 -9.30 -2.52
C ALA A 202 -28.32 -8.02 -3.33
N GLU A 203 -28.25 -6.87 -2.64
CA GLU A 203 -27.93 -5.57 -3.23
C GLU A 203 -26.49 -5.53 -3.77
N GLU A 204 -25.51 -5.99 -2.99
CA GLU A 204 -24.11 -6.10 -3.44
C GLU A 204 -23.99 -7.04 -4.65
N THR A 205 -24.69 -8.16 -4.62
CA THR A 205 -24.67 -9.15 -5.71
C THR A 205 -25.25 -8.56 -7.00
N GLU A 206 -26.34 -7.80 -6.90
CA GLU A 206 -26.96 -7.14 -8.05
C GLU A 206 -26.07 -6.02 -8.58
N ALA A 207 -25.53 -5.17 -7.70
CA ALA A 207 -24.59 -4.12 -8.10
C ALA A 207 -23.34 -4.68 -8.79
N ALA A 208 -22.83 -5.83 -8.32
CA ALA A 208 -21.71 -6.51 -8.98
C ALA A 208 -22.13 -7.09 -10.35
N ARG A 209 -23.36 -7.58 -10.48
CA ARG A 209 -23.89 -8.10 -11.73
C ARG A 209 -24.11 -6.97 -12.75
N GLU A 210 -24.67 -5.84 -12.33
CA GLU A 210 -24.80 -4.65 -13.19
C GLU A 210 -23.44 -4.12 -13.66
N ALA A 211 -22.43 -4.11 -12.78
CA ALA A 211 -21.12 -3.58 -13.10
C ALA A 211 -20.29 -4.48 -14.04
N TYR A 212 -20.46 -5.80 -13.91
CA TYR A 212 -19.59 -6.77 -14.62
C TYR A 212 -20.35 -7.63 -15.63
N GLY A 213 -21.64 -7.34 -15.84
CA GLY A 213 -22.51 -8.04 -16.75
C GLY A 213 -22.93 -9.42 -16.28
N ASP A 214 -23.88 -10.01 -16.98
CA ASP A 214 -24.23 -11.41 -16.85
C ASP A 214 -23.16 -12.33 -17.46
N ALA A 215 -21.89 -12.03 -17.19
CA ALA A 215 -20.75 -12.83 -17.66
C ALA A 215 -20.90 -14.33 -17.31
N ALA A 216 -21.70 -14.63 -16.29
CA ALA A 216 -22.08 -16.00 -15.93
C ALA A 216 -23.26 -16.55 -16.76
N ALA A 217 -24.19 -15.70 -17.22
CA ALA A 217 -25.34 -16.12 -18.04
C ALA A 217 -24.95 -16.31 -19.51
N GLU A 218 -23.98 -15.54 -20.00
CA GLU A 218 -23.47 -15.61 -21.37
C GLU A 218 -22.34 -16.65 -21.59
N LYS A 219 -22.20 -17.66 -20.75
CA LYS A 219 -21.24 -18.76 -20.98
C LYS A 219 -21.29 -19.37 -22.40
N SER A 220 -22.38 -19.15 -23.13
CA SER A 220 -22.57 -19.59 -24.51
C SER A 220 -22.24 -18.53 -25.58
N ALA A 221 -22.07 -17.27 -25.21
CA ALA A 221 -21.99 -16.14 -26.15
C ALA A 221 -20.60 -15.48 -26.26
N TYR A 222 -19.58 -15.95 -25.53
CA TYR A 222 -18.24 -15.37 -25.66
C TYR A 222 -17.66 -15.63 -27.06
N SER A 223 -17.79 -14.62 -27.91
CA SER A 223 -17.03 -14.57 -29.15
C SER A 223 -15.54 -14.37 -28.86
N GLU A 224 -14.67 -14.90 -29.71
CA GLU A 224 -13.24 -14.59 -29.58
C GLU A 224 -13.03 -13.07 -29.69
N PRO A 225 -12.13 -12.49 -28.88
CA PRO A 225 -11.83 -11.06 -28.95
C PRO A 225 -11.43 -10.64 -30.36
N THR A 226 -12.02 -9.57 -30.85
CA THR A 226 -11.69 -8.97 -32.15
C THR A 226 -10.22 -8.52 -32.18
N ARG A 227 -9.69 -8.23 -33.36
CA ARG A 227 -8.31 -7.72 -33.50
C ARG A 227 -8.09 -6.43 -32.70
N LYS A 228 -9.05 -5.52 -32.71
CA LYS A 228 -9.01 -4.28 -31.90
C LYS A 228 -8.99 -4.57 -30.41
N GLN A 229 -9.88 -5.44 -29.93
CA GLN A 229 -9.91 -5.83 -28.52
C GLN A 229 -8.64 -6.54 -28.08
N LYS A 230 -8.05 -7.42 -28.91
CA LYS A 230 -6.75 -8.04 -28.64
C LYS A 230 -5.64 -7.01 -28.51
N MET A 231 -5.64 -5.97 -29.35
CA MET A 231 -4.68 -4.87 -29.27
C MET A 231 -4.85 -4.06 -27.99
N VAL A 232 -6.08 -3.71 -27.62
CA VAL A 232 -6.38 -3.02 -26.36
C VAL A 232 -5.93 -3.86 -25.14
N LEU A 233 -6.23 -5.17 -25.12
CA LEU A 233 -5.78 -6.07 -24.06
C LEU A 233 -4.24 -6.16 -23.97
N TRP A 234 -3.57 -6.13 -25.10
CA TRP A 234 -2.11 -6.12 -25.15
C TRP A 234 -1.53 -4.82 -24.58
N LEU A 235 -2.09 -3.67 -24.98
CA LEU A 235 -1.72 -2.36 -24.44
C LEU A 235 -2.04 -2.25 -22.95
N PHE A 236 -3.19 -2.78 -22.53
CA PHE A 236 -3.56 -2.87 -21.12
C PHE A 236 -2.54 -3.67 -20.31
N GLY A 237 -2.21 -4.89 -20.74
CA GLY A 237 -1.19 -5.72 -20.10
C GLY A 237 0.19 -5.06 -20.10
N LEU A 238 0.58 -4.42 -21.21
CA LEU A 238 1.83 -3.67 -21.31
C LEU A 238 1.88 -2.50 -20.34
N SER A 239 0.76 -1.80 -20.13
CA SER A 239 0.69 -0.67 -19.20
C SER A 239 1.08 -1.09 -17.78
N PHE A 240 0.54 -2.21 -17.29
CA PHE A 240 0.89 -2.75 -15.97
C PHE A 240 2.29 -3.35 -15.94
N LEU A 241 2.71 -4.02 -17.01
CA LEU A 241 4.07 -4.58 -17.08
C LEU A 241 5.13 -3.48 -16.96
N VAL A 242 4.98 -2.39 -17.70
CA VAL A 242 5.91 -1.25 -17.64
C VAL A 242 5.87 -0.58 -16.26
N MET A 243 4.69 -0.41 -15.68
CA MET A 243 4.56 0.09 -14.30
C MET A 243 5.35 -0.80 -13.33
N ILE A 244 5.17 -2.11 -13.35
CA ILE A 244 5.89 -3.06 -12.48
C ILE A 244 7.39 -2.92 -12.66
N ILE A 245 7.87 -2.87 -13.93
CA ILE A 245 9.29 -2.67 -14.25
C ILE A 245 9.77 -1.31 -13.72
N GLY A 246 8.97 -0.26 -13.85
CA GLY A 246 9.28 1.07 -13.35
C GLY A 246 9.47 1.13 -11.84
N PHE A 247 8.72 0.34 -11.13
CA PHE A 247 8.71 0.31 -9.68
C PHE A 247 9.79 -0.59 -9.05
N VAL A 248 10.21 -1.67 -9.70
CA VAL A 248 11.22 -2.58 -9.13
C VAL A 248 12.57 -1.87 -9.03
N PRO A 249 13.18 -1.74 -7.84
CA PRO A 249 14.43 -0.99 -7.65
C PRO A 249 15.65 -1.76 -8.20
N TRP A 250 15.78 -1.77 -9.51
CA TRP A 250 16.80 -2.55 -10.25
C TRP A 250 18.22 -2.24 -9.80
N GLY A 251 18.54 -0.96 -9.51
CA GLY A 251 19.84 -0.54 -9.02
C GLY A 251 20.21 -1.23 -7.70
N LYS A 252 19.25 -1.39 -6.77
CA LYS A 252 19.46 -2.11 -5.50
C LYS A 252 19.64 -3.63 -5.70
N LEU A 253 19.13 -4.16 -6.82
CA LEU A 253 19.31 -5.55 -7.22
C LEU A 253 20.57 -5.78 -8.07
N GLY A 254 21.39 -4.73 -8.28
CA GLY A 254 22.61 -4.80 -9.09
C GLY A 254 22.39 -4.77 -10.61
N VAL A 255 21.18 -4.45 -11.07
CA VAL A 255 20.84 -4.36 -12.49
C VAL A 255 20.81 -2.89 -12.92
N ASN A 256 21.88 -2.42 -13.56
CA ASN A 256 22.02 -1.02 -14.00
C ASN A 256 21.60 -0.81 -15.49
N ALA A 257 20.87 -1.77 -16.07
CA ALA A 257 20.48 -1.70 -17.48
C ALA A 257 19.56 -0.51 -17.78
N PHE A 258 18.72 -0.11 -16.83
CA PHE A 258 17.74 0.98 -17.00
C PHE A 258 18.32 2.37 -16.73
N THR A 259 19.42 2.46 -15.98
CA THR A 259 20.15 3.71 -15.70
C THR A 259 21.34 3.92 -16.63
N ALA A 260 21.50 3.08 -17.66
CA ALA A 260 22.56 3.22 -18.63
C ALA A 260 22.52 4.58 -19.34
N GLY A 261 23.61 5.33 -19.29
CA GLY A 261 23.70 6.70 -19.81
C GLY A 261 23.26 7.78 -18.79
N GLU A 262 23.01 7.41 -17.52
CA GLU A 262 22.81 8.38 -16.45
C GLU A 262 24.05 9.24 -16.26
N SER A 263 23.85 10.54 -16.15
CA SER A 263 24.86 11.51 -15.78
C SER A 263 24.36 12.36 -14.64
N SER A 264 25.20 12.55 -13.63
CA SER A 264 24.88 13.39 -12.48
C SER A 264 26.10 14.23 -12.09
N HIS A 265 25.85 15.43 -11.61
CA HIS A 265 26.89 16.25 -10.98
C HIS A 265 26.49 16.59 -9.54
N VAL A 266 27.51 16.85 -8.71
CA VAL A 266 27.28 17.26 -7.32
C VAL A 266 27.22 18.77 -7.28
N GLU A 267 26.04 19.32 -7.08
CA GLU A 267 25.88 20.74 -6.79
C GLU A 267 26.14 20.99 -5.31
N THR A 268 27.04 21.93 -5.05
CA THR A 268 27.39 22.29 -3.69
C THR A 268 26.82 23.66 -3.38
N THR A 269 25.70 23.70 -2.67
CA THR A 269 25.06 24.92 -2.24
C THR A 269 25.53 25.30 -0.84
N ARG A 270 26.03 26.52 -0.65
CA ARG A 270 26.30 27.05 0.68
C ARG A 270 24.97 27.39 1.34
N VAL A 271 24.67 26.74 2.44
CA VAL A 271 23.44 26.94 3.22
C VAL A 271 23.77 27.83 4.41
N THR A 272 23.04 28.91 4.57
CA THR A 272 23.15 29.79 5.75
C THR A 272 22.24 29.27 6.86
N ALA A 273 22.51 29.67 8.11
CA ALA A 273 21.64 29.36 9.25
C ALA A 273 20.18 29.77 9.03
N ALA A 274 19.95 30.84 8.27
CA ALA A 274 18.60 31.32 7.92
C ALA A 274 17.89 30.39 6.92
N ASP A 275 18.60 29.73 6.02
CA ASP A 275 18.04 28.78 5.06
C ASP A 275 17.71 27.46 5.75
N ILE A 276 18.55 27.02 6.67
CA ILE A 276 18.32 25.83 7.51
C ILE A 276 17.12 26.07 8.43
N ALA A 277 17.00 27.24 9.05
CA ALA A 277 15.86 27.58 9.91
C ALA A 277 14.51 27.71 9.17
N LYS A 278 14.53 27.93 7.86
CA LYS A 278 13.31 27.91 7.03
C LYS A 278 12.86 26.51 6.68
N GLN A 279 13.78 25.55 6.64
CA GLN A 279 13.53 24.19 6.19
C GLN A 279 13.29 23.21 7.36
N TYR A 280 13.81 23.54 8.54
CA TYR A 280 13.70 22.72 9.76
C TYR A 280 13.11 23.55 10.91
N SER A 281 12.27 22.95 11.72
CA SER A 281 11.73 23.58 12.94
C SER A 281 12.83 23.73 14.00
N ASP A 282 12.64 24.66 14.96
CA ASP A 282 13.57 24.86 16.07
C ASP A 282 13.81 23.59 16.90
N ASP A 283 12.82 22.69 17.01
CA ASP A 283 12.94 21.41 17.69
C ASP A 283 13.79 20.41 16.90
N GLU A 284 13.72 20.42 15.57
CA GLU A 284 14.55 19.59 14.70
C GLU A 284 15.99 20.06 14.68
N LEU A 285 16.22 21.38 14.72
CA LEU A 285 17.56 21.99 14.85
C LEU A 285 18.19 21.66 16.21
N GLY A 286 17.39 21.59 17.28
CA GLY A 286 17.81 21.18 18.62
C GLY A 286 18.27 19.72 18.68
N THR A 287 17.58 18.81 17.98
CA THR A 287 17.98 17.39 17.89
C THR A 287 19.25 17.18 17.09
N LEU A 288 19.51 18.02 16.10
CA LEU A 288 20.76 17.98 15.30
C LEU A 288 21.96 18.61 16.03
N ARG A 289 21.78 19.16 17.25
CA ARG A 289 22.80 19.90 18.02
C ARG A 289 23.44 21.06 17.24
N LEU A 290 22.71 21.65 16.33
CA LEU A 290 23.15 22.79 15.54
C LEU A 290 22.65 24.07 16.20
N SER A 291 23.58 24.94 16.60
CA SER A 291 23.25 26.30 17.03
C SER A 291 22.87 27.13 15.81
N PRO A 292 21.71 27.80 15.78
CA PRO A 292 21.27 28.61 14.63
C PRO A 292 22.24 29.74 14.24
N LYS A 293 23.11 30.15 15.16
CA LYS A 293 24.04 31.27 14.94
C LYS A 293 25.36 30.90 14.24
N ASP A 294 25.78 29.61 14.29
CA ASP A 294 27.09 29.18 13.82
C ASP A 294 27.03 28.17 12.66
N ALA A 295 25.87 27.83 12.18
CA ALA A 295 25.71 26.85 11.13
C ALA A 295 25.97 27.42 9.74
N HIS A 296 27.24 27.39 9.34
CA HIS A 296 27.61 27.44 7.93
C HIS A 296 27.87 26.02 7.45
N GLY A 297 26.95 25.48 6.64
CA GLY A 297 27.06 24.16 6.06
C GLY A 297 27.15 24.24 4.52
N THR A 298 27.77 23.24 3.93
CA THR A 298 27.66 22.99 2.50
C THR A 298 26.68 21.80 2.31
N LEU A 299 25.53 22.05 1.72
CA LEU A 299 24.63 21.00 1.27
C LEU A 299 25.18 20.49 -0.08
N ARG A 300 25.54 19.21 -0.13
CA ARG A 300 25.89 18.54 -1.37
C ARG A 300 24.67 17.80 -1.87
N THR A 301 24.07 18.29 -2.94
CA THR A 301 22.95 17.65 -3.61
C THR A 301 23.44 17.04 -4.90
N THR A 302 23.23 15.76 -5.10
CA THR A 302 23.49 15.14 -6.39
C THR A 302 22.33 15.50 -7.32
N VAL A 303 22.62 16.30 -8.33
CA VAL A 303 21.64 16.66 -9.37
C VAL A 303 21.84 15.70 -10.54
N VAL A 304 20.79 15.00 -10.92
CA VAL A 304 20.81 14.12 -12.09
C VAL A 304 20.56 14.98 -13.33
N ASP A 305 21.56 15.08 -14.20
CA ASP A 305 21.48 15.84 -15.45
C ASP A 305 20.72 15.07 -16.52
N ASN A 306 20.94 13.76 -16.56
CA ASN A 306 20.28 12.84 -17.48
C ASN A 306 20.04 11.52 -16.75
N GLY A 307 18.77 11.12 -16.64
CA GLY A 307 18.36 9.86 -15.99
C GLY A 307 18.60 8.60 -16.84
N GLY A 308 19.34 8.72 -17.95
CA GLY A 308 19.59 7.61 -18.87
C GLY A 308 18.46 7.37 -19.87
N TRP A 309 18.60 6.32 -20.69
CA TRP A 309 17.68 6.04 -21.80
C TRP A 309 16.23 5.79 -21.35
N SER A 310 16.02 5.23 -20.18
CA SER A 310 14.67 4.88 -19.69
C SER A 310 13.93 6.06 -19.03
N ALA A 311 14.63 7.16 -18.76
CA ALA A 311 14.06 8.38 -18.18
C ALA A 311 13.37 9.30 -19.20
N PHE A 312 13.41 8.96 -20.50
CA PHE A 312 12.93 9.84 -21.58
C PHE A 312 11.47 10.28 -21.44
N LEU A 313 10.63 9.48 -20.78
CA LEU A 313 9.19 9.75 -20.66
C LEU A 313 8.85 10.61 -19.43
N THR A 314 9.47 10.33 -18.31
CA THR A 314 9.09 10.91 -17.00
C THR A 314 10.21 11.74 -16.36
N GLY A 315 11.40 11.73 -16.96
CA GLY A 315 12.60 12.31 -16.33
C GLY A 315 13.25 11.41 -15.28
N THR A 316 12.55 10.33 -14.87
CA THR A 316 12.98 9.36 -13.86
C THR A 316 13.19 8.00 -14.53
N PRO A 317 14.34 7.30 -14.34
CA PRO A 317 14.60 6.02 -14.95
C PRO A 317 13.66 4.92 -14.41
N LEU A 318 13.45 3.88 -15.22
CA LEU A 318 12.74 2.68 -14.77
C LEU A 318 13.52 2.01 -13.63
N GLY A 319 12.83 1.83 -12.51
CA GLY A 319 13.41 1.33 -11.27
C GLY A 319 13.37 2.33 -10.13
N ASP A 320 13.13 3.61 -10.45
CA ASP A 320 12.97 4.70 -9.49
C ASP A 320 11.61 5.40 -9.62
N TRP A 321 10.69 4.80 -10.36
CA TRP A 321 9.33 5.32 -10.51
C TRP A 321 8.55 5.27 -9.20
N TYR A 322 7.70 6.28 -9.02
CA TYR A 322 6.74 6.36 -7.94
C TYR A 322 5.35 6.74 -8.48
N PHE A 323 4.47 7.30 -7.67
CA PHE A 323 3.09 7.62 -8.09
C PHE A 323 3.03 8.65 -9.23
N SER A 324 3.93 9.63 -9.25
CA SER A 324 3.94 10.69 -10.26
C SER A 324 4.23 10.15 -11.67
N GLU A 325 5.27 9.31 -11.77
CA GLU A 325 5.69 8.68 -13.03
C GLU A 325 4.63 7.70 -13.53
N SER A 326 4.07 6.91 -12.61
CA SER A 326 2.99 5.98 -12.94
C SER A 326 1.72 6.70 -13.36
N THR A 327 1.39 7.82 -12.73
CA THR A 327 0.26 8.67 -13.14
C THR A 327 0.45 9.15 -14.58
N THR A 328 1.64 9.68 -14.89
CA THR A 328 2.00 10.14 -16.25
C THR A 328 1.90 9.00 -17.26
N TRP A 329 2.40 7.81 -16.89
CA TRP A 329 2.34 6.62 -17.74
C TRP A 329 0.90 6.18 -18.03
N PHE A 330 0.05 6.05 -17.01
CA PHE A 330 -1.35 5.63 -17.21
C PHE A 330 -2.17 6.68 -17.95
N LEU A 331 -1.89 7.97 -17.77
CA LEU A 331 -2.51 9.04 -18.53
C LEU A 331 -2.16 8.91 -20.04
N LEU A 332 -0.89 8.69 -20.36
CA LEU A 332 -0.45 8.44 -21.73
C LEU A 332 -1.11 7.19 -22.31
N MET A 333 -1.12 6.09 -21.56
CA MET A 333 -1.70 4.83 -22.02
C MET A 333 -3.22 4.89 -22.18
N ALA A 334 -3.91 5.71 -21.38
CA ALA A 334 -5.32 6.00 -21.58
C ALA A 334 -5.58 6.63 -22.95
N ILE A 335 -4.78 7.62 -23.31
CA ILE A 335 -4.85 8.28 -24.64
C ILE A 335 -4.53 7.28 -25.76
N VAL A 336 -3.44 6.53 -25.63
CA VAL A 336 -3.00 5.54 -26.63
C VAL A 336 -4.08 4.47 -26.85
N ILE A 337 -4.67 3.95 -25.79
CA ILE A 337 -5.73 2.93 -25.87
C ILE A 337 -7.00 3.52 -26.48
N GLY A 338 -7.41 4.73 -26.10
CA GLY A 338 -8.58 5.39 -26.67
C GLY A 338 -8.43 5.61 -28.18
N ILE A 339 -7.27 6.10 -28.64
CA ILE A 339 -6.97 6.25 -30.06
C ILE A 339 -6.96 4.89 -30.76
N ALA A 340 -6.32 3.87 -30.18
CA ALA A 340 -6.27 2.51 -30.74
C ALA A 340 -7.65 1.86 -30.84
N ALA A 341 -8.55 2.17 -29.91
CA ALA A 341 -9.96 1.76 -29.93
C ALA A 341 -10.78 2.51 -30.99
N GLY A 342 -10.31 3.68 -31.44
CA GLY A 342 -10.99 4.55 -32.40
C GLY A 342 -11.99 5.50 -31.76
N MET A 343 -11.81 5.84 -30.47
CA MET A 343 -12.58 6.87 -29.78
C MET A 343 -12.27 8.25 -30.36
N ASP A 344 -13.28 9.08 -30.49
CA ASP A 344 -13.09 10.50 -30.76
C ASP A 344 -12.65 11.26 -29.50
N GLU A 345 -12.23 12.52 -29.66
CA GLU A 345 -11.73 13.35 -28.55
C GLU A 345 -12.79 13.53 -27.44
N HIS A 346 -14.05 13.75 -27.82
CA HIS A 346 -15.14 13.98 -26.89
C HIS A 346 -15.44 12.72 -26.07
N GLU A 347 -15.55 11.57 -26.76
CA GLU A 347 -15.77 10.27 -26.13
C GLU A 347 -14.65 9.90 -25.17
N LEU A 348 -13.37 10.10 -25.59
CA LEU A 348 -12.20 9.82 -24.79
C LEU A 348 -12.17 10.66 -23.51
N VAL A 349 -12.34 11.98 -23.63
CA VAL A 349 -12.30 12.90 -22.49
C VAL A 349 -13.47 12.64 -21.53
N HIS A 350 -14.68 12.47 -22.08
CA HIS A 350 -15.87 12.21 -21.27
C HIS A 350 -15.75 10.89 -20.48
N THR A 351 -15.33 9.82 -21.14
CA THR A 351 -15.14 8.50 -20.51
C THR A 351 -14.04 8.54 -19.46
N PHE A 352 -12.92 9.21 -19.76
CA PHE A 352 -11.83 9.36 -18.80
C PHE A 352 -12.27 10.12 -17.54
N LEU A 353 -12.95 11.26 -17.70
CA LEU A 353 -13.44 12.06 -16.57
C LEU A 353 -14.49 11.33 -15.75
N ALA A 354 -15.37 10.54 -16.38
CA ALA A 354 -16.32 9.70 -15.68
C ALA A 354 -15.60 8.69 -14.77
N GLY A 355 -14.58 8.00 -15.29
CA GLY A 355 -13.77 7.07 -14.49
C GLY A 355 -12.97 7.74 -13.38
N CYS A 356 -12.46 8.94 -13.58
CA CYS A 356 -11.86 9.75 -12.51
C CYS A 356 -12.89 10.06 -11.42
N GLY A 357 -14.12 10.40 -11.80
CA GLY A 357 -15.23 10.68 -10.88
C GLY A 357 -15.60 9.48 -10.00
N ASP A 358 -15.59 8.28 -10.56
CA ASP A 358 -15.86 7.02 -9.83
C ASP A 358 -14.86 6.77 -8.69
N MET A 359 -13.62 7.27 -8.83
CA MET A 359 -12.57 7.14 -7.81
C MET A 359 -12.60 8.25 -6.76
N MET A 360 -13.46 9.27 -6.88
CA MET A 360 -13.47 10.42 -5.98
C MET A 360 -13.69 10.02 -4.51
N GLY A 361 -14.51 9.01 -4.24
CA GLY A 361 -14.70 8.46 -2.89
C GLY A 361 -13.40 7.95 -2.27
N VAL A 362 -12.58 7.26 -3.06
CA VAL A 362 -11.26 6.75 -2.62
C VAL A 362 -10.29 7.91 -2.37
N VAL A 363 -10.25 8.88 -3.28
CA VAL A 363 -9.43 10.10 -3.15
C VAL A 363 -9.73 10.82 -1.85
N MET A 364 -11.03 10.99 -1.52
CA MET A 364 -11.46 11.59 -0.25
C MET A 364 -10.97 10.80 0.97
N ILE A 365 -11.02 9.47 0.92
CA ILE A 365 -10.55 8.61 2.02
C ILE A 365 -9.03 8.75 2.20
N VAL A 366 -8.25 8.75 1.11
CA VAL A 366 -6.79 8.93 1.15
C VAL A 366 -6.43 10.25 1.82
N GLY A 367 -7.02 11.37 1.40
CA GLY A 367 -6.75 12.68 1.99
C GLY A 367 -7.10 12.75 3.48
N LEU A 368 -8.29 12.26 3.86
CA LEU A 368 -8.73 12.26 5.25
C LEU A 368 -7.87 11.36 6.15
N SER A 369 -7.41 10.21 5.66
CA SER A 369 -6.56 9.31 6.45
C SER A 369 -5.16 9.90 6.68
N ARG A 370 -4.60 10.59 5.68
CA ARG A 370 -3.35 11.35 5.85
C ARG A 370 -3.53 12.51 6.85
N GLY A 371 -4.69 13.17 6.85
CA GLY A 371 -5.04 14.18 7.85
C GLY A 371 -5.05 13.65 9.28
N VAL A 372 -5.49 12.41 9.49
CA VAL A 372 -5.40 11.71 10.80
C VAL A 372 -3.93 11.56 11.23
N ALA A 373 -3.07 11.09 10.33
CA ALA A 373 -1.65 10.89 10.63
C ALA A 373 -0.95 12.22 11.00
N ILE A 374 -1.22 13.30 10.25
CA ILE A 374 -0.70 14.65 10.54
C ILE A 374 -1.17 15.11 11.92
N LEU A 375 -2.46 14.98 12.22
CA LEU A 375 -3.00 15.38 13.53
C LEU A 375 -2.36 14.63 14.69
N MET A 376 -2.11 13.33 14.53
CA MET A 376 -1.39 12.51 15.50
C MET A 376 0.06 12.96 15.71
N GLY A 377 0.74 13.41 14.64
CA GLY A 377 2.09 13.98 14.71
C GLY A 377 2.10 15.34 15.40
N ASP A 378 1.27 16.28 14.94
CA ASP A 378 1.20 17.66 15.45
C ASP A 378 0.85 17.73 16.95
N THR A 379 0.01 16.81 17.43
CA THR A 379 -0.36 16.72 18.84
C THR A 379 0.69 16.02 19.72
N GLY A 380 1.70 15.36 19.13
CA GLY A 380 2.67 14.54 19.85
C GLY A 380 2.08 13.21 20.38
N LEU A 381 0.81 12.91 20.07
CA LEU A 381 0.12 11.72 20.59
C LEU A 381 0.80 10.41 20.16
N SER A 382 1.34 10.37 18.95
CA SER A 382 2.11 9.23 18.44
C SER A 382 3.33 8.92 19.31
N LEU A 383 4.12 9.95 19.63
CA LEU A 383 5.32 9.84 20.47
C LEU A 383 4.95 9.49 21.92
N PHE A 384 3.89 10.09 22.45
CA PHE A 384 3.39 9.81 23.80
C PHE A 384 3.05 8.32 23.98
N VAL A 385 2.27 7.75 23.06
CA VAL A 385 1.91 6.33 23.09
C VAL A 385 3.16 5.46 23.00
N LEU A 386 4.05 5.80 22.07
CA LEU A 386 5.27 5.06 21.84
C LEU A 386 6.21 5.08 23.07
N HIS A 387 6.42 6.23 23.71
CA HIS A 387 7.26 6.37 24.88
C HIS A 387 6.73 5.55 26.07
N HIS A 388 5.44 5.66 26.35
CA HIS A 388 4.84 4.96 27.50
C HIS A 388 4.85 3.44 27.35
N VAL A 389 4.52 2.94 26.14
CA VAL A 389 4.55 1.49 25.88
C VAL A 389 5.98 0.97 25.84
N SER A 390 6.92 1.71 25.23
CA SER A 390 8.33 1.30 25.22
C SER A 390 8.91 1.25 26.65
N ALA A 391 8.54 2.19 27.52
CA ALA A 391 8.96 2.16 28.91
C ALA A 391 8.40 0.95 29.66
N ALA A 392 7.15 0.56 29.40
CA ALA A 392 6.54 -0.63 29.99
C ALA A 392 7.17 -1.94 29.51
N LEU A 393 7.79 -1.95 28.35
CA LEU A 393 8.48 -3.11 27.79
C LEU A 393 9.92 -3.29 28.27
N LYS A 394 10.50 -2.31 28.97
CA LYS A 394 11.85 -2.41 29.54
C LYS A 394 11.97 -3.56 30.53
N GLY A 395 12.99 -4.41 30.36
CA GLY A 395 13.28 -5.53 31.27
C GLY A 395 12.33 -6.72 31.15
N THR A 396 11.49 -6.78 30.12
CA THR A 396 10.63 -7.94 29.86
C THR A 396 11.40 -9.06 29.17
N SER A 397 10.86 -10.29 29.26
CA SER A 397 11.44 -11.45 28.56
C SER A 397 11.29 -11.31 27.02
N PRO A 398 12.13 -12.01 26.22
CA PRO A 398 12.08 -11.94 24.74
C PRO A 398 10.67 -12.14 24.19
N VAL A 399 9.94 -13.12 24.70
CA VAL A 399 8.58 -13.44 24.25
C VAL A 399 7.60 -12.32 24.58
N VAL A 400 7.66 -11.77 25.80
CA VAL A 400 6.79 -10.66 26.24
C VAL A 400 7.13 -9.40 25.44
N PHE A 401 8.42 -9.14 25.19
CA PHE A 401 8.86 -8.02 24.37
C PHE A 401 8.35 -8.11 22.92
N ALA A 402 8.49 -9.27 22.29
CA ALA A 402 7.97 -9.51 20.93
C ALA A 402 6.44 -9.32 20.86
N LEU A 403 5.69 -9.92 21.80
CA LEU A 403 4.24 -9.79 21.87
C LEU A 403 3.81 -8.34 22.11
N GLY A 404 4.41 -7.68 23.11
CA GLY A 404 4.07 -6.31 23.47
C GLY A 404 4.39 -5.32 22.34
N SER A 405 5.54 -5.49 21.68
CA SER A 405 5.91 -4.69 20.51
C SER A 405 4.96 -4.94 19.34
N TYR A 406 4.55 -6.19 19.11
CA TYR A 406 3.58 -6.52 18.06
C TYR A 406 2.22 -5.84 18.33
N VAL A 407 1.72 -5.90 19.56
CA VAL A 407 0.48 -5.23 19.95
C VAL A 407 0.61 -3.70 19.82
N LEU A 408 1.74 -3.12 20.24
CA LEU A 408 2.02 -1.70 20.06
C LEU A 408 1.93 -1.30 18.59
N TYR A 409 2.64 -1.99 17.70
CA TYR A 409 2.63 -1.68 16.28
C TYR A 409 1.26 -1.95 15.63
N PHE A 410 0.54 -2.97 16.08
CA PHE A 410 -0.83 -3.21 15.63
C PHE A 410 -1.75 -2.02 15.96
N LEU A 411 -1.69 -1.50 17.18
CA LEU A 411 -2.49 -0.34 17.59
C LEU A 411 -2.05 0.95 16.89
N LEU A 412 -0.73 1.18 16.81
CA LEU A 412 -0.20 2.34 16.09
C LEU A 412 -0.57 2.33 14.61
N SER A 413 -0.61 1.17 13.96
CA SER A 413 -0.98 1.04 12.55
C SER A 413 -2.43 1.40 12.26
N ILE A 414 -3.32 1.25 13.23
CA ILE A 414 -4.70 1.72 13.11
C ILE A 414 -4.76 3.26 13.13
N LEU A 415 -3.89 3.88 13.92
CA LEU A 415 -3.84 5.32 14.14
C LEU A 415 -2.99 6.06 13.10
N ILE A 416 -1.89 5.43 12.67
CA ILE A 416 -0.93 6.00 11.71
C ILE A 416 -0.94 5.12 10.45
N PRO A 417 -1.74 5.45 9.44
CA PRO A 417 -1.95 4.59 8.27
C PRO A 417 -0.74 4.51 7.30
N GLY A 418 0.28 5.33 7.50
CA GLY A 418 1.48 5.34 6.65
C GLY A 418 2.58 4.43 7.19
N THR A 419 2.92 3.34 6.48
CA THR A 419 3.99 2.41 6.89
C THR A 419 5.34 3.12 7.04
N SER A 420 5.72 3.93 6.04
CA SER A 420 6.97 4.69 6.05
C SER A 420 7.04 5.71 7.20
N SER A 421 5.96 6.46 7.41
CA SER A 421 5.87 7.44 8.50
C SER A 421 5.98 6.78 9.87
N MET A 422 5.33 5.62 10.04
CA MET A 422 5.41 4.87 11.29
C MET A 422 6.83 4.35 11.55
N ALA A 423 7.52 3.82 10.53
CA ALA A 423 8.90 3.38 10.65
C ALA A 423 9.80 4.54 11.11
N THR A 424 9.67 5.70 10.47
CA THR A 424 10.46 6.91 10.78
C THR A 424 10.27 7.38 12.21
N ILE A 425 9.04 7.37 12.72
CA ILE A 425 8.73 7.84 14.09
C ILE A 425 9.15 6.79 15.14
N SER A 426 8.95 5.50 14.87
CA SER A 426 9.06 4.46 15.89
C SER A 426 10.42 3.80 15.98
N MET A 427 11.14 3.62 14.87
CA MET A 427 12.42 2.92 14.85
C MET A 427 13.52 3.61 15.67
N PRO A 428 13.61 4.97 15.74
CA PRO A 428 14.59 5.63 16.62
C PRO A 428 14.42 5.31 18.11
N ILE A 429 13.25 4.85 18.51
CA ILE A 429 12.92 4.48 19.90
C ILE A 429 13.02 2.98 20.10
N MET A 430 12.31 2.21 19.26
CA MET A 430 12.19 0.76 19.42
C MET A 430 13.49 0.01 19.05
N GLY A 431 14.25 0.52 18.09
CA GLY A 431 15.53 -0.08 17.70
C GLY A 431 16.58 -0.04 18.83
N PRO A 432 16.94 1.15 19.35
CA PRO A 432 17.85 1.25 20.50
C PRO A 432 17.33 0.52 21.73
N LEU A 433 16.02 0.52 22.00
CA LEU A 433 15.44 -0.27 23.08
C LEU A 433 15.69 -1.76 22.89
N THR A 434 15.44 -2.30 21.69
CA THR A 434 15.67 -3.70 21.35
C THR A 434 17.15 -4.08 21.59
N GLN A 435 18.06 -3.25 21.12
CA GLN A 435 19.51 -3.45 21.29
C GLN A 435 19.92 -3.37 22.77
N SER A 436 19.37 -2.43 23.54
CA SER A 436 19.70 -2.25 24.96
C SER A 436 19.25 -3.44 25.82
N LEU A 437 18.24 -4.18 25.38
CA LEU A 437 17.78 -5.41 26.01
C LEU A 437 18.57 -6.65 25.56
N GLY A 438 19.54 -6.48 24.68
CA GLY A 438 20.34 -7.58 24.12
C GLY A 438 19.63 -8.40 23.03
N PHE A 439 18.53 -7.87 22.44
CA PHE A 439 17.80 -8.51 21.36
C PHE A 439 18.27 -7.98 20.00
N ASN A 440 18.04 -8.76 18.95
CA ASN A 440 18.43 -8.40 17.59
C ASN A 440 17.49 -7.33 17.00
N PRO A 441 18.00 -6.11 16.68
CA PRO A 441 17.15 -5.04 16.12
C PRO A 441 16.55 -5.38 14.75
N ALA A 442 17.15 -6.30 13.98
CA ALA A 442 16.57 -6.75 12.71
C ALA A 442 15.20 -7.42 12.90
N ILE A 443 14.99 -8.10 14.02
CA ILE A 443 13.68 -8.71 14.33
C ILE A 443 12.62 -7.63 14.56
N MET A 444 12.98 -6.50 15.16
CA MET A 444 12.04 -5.39 15.39
C MET A 444 11.50 -4.82 14.06
N ILE A 445 12.30 -4.78 13.00
CA ILE A 445 11.85 -4.42 11.66
C ILE A 445 10.72 -5.36 11.20
N ASN A 446 10.88 -6.66 11.40
CA ASN A 446 9.86 -7.65 11.03
C ASN A 446 8.63 -7.61 11.94
N VAL A 447 8.79 -7.30 13.23
CA VAL A 447 7.67 -7.06 14.16
C VAL A 447 6.82 -5.90 13.64
N PHE A 448 7.45 -4.78 13.33
CA PHE A 448 6.80 -3.60 12.76
C PHE A 448 6.11 -3.92 11.43
N ALA A 449 6.83 -4.47 10.46
CA ALA A 449 6.29 -4.73 9.11
C ALA A 449 5.11 -5.71 9.14
N SER A 450 5.20 -6.78 9.95
CA SER A 450 4.15 -7.78 10.03
C SER A 450 2.91 -7.30 10.79
N ALA A 451 3.06 -6.56 11.88
CA ALA A 451 1.93 -5.99 12.60
C ALA A 451 1.17 -4.96 11.76
N SER A 452 1.91 -4.05 11.11
CA SER A 452 1.36 -3.08 10.17
C SER A 452 0.66 -3.76 8.99
N GLY A 453 1.29 -4.78 8.41
CA GLY A 453 0.73 -5.54 7.29
C GLY A 453 -0.60 -6.24 7.63
N VAL A 454 -0.76 -6.78 8.85
CA VAL A 454 -2.04 -7.36 9.28
C VAL A 454 -3.13 -6.30 9.40
N VAL A 455 -2.81 -5.12 9.93
CA VAL A 455 -3.76 -4.00 10.01
C VAL A 455 -4.19 -3.56 8.62
N ASN A 456 -3.28 -3.57 7.65
CA ASN A 456 -3.57 -3.27 6.25
C ASN A 456 -4.50 -4.28 5.56
N TYR A 457 -4.94 -5.35 6.21
CA TYR A 457 -6.01 -6.20 5.68
C TYR A 457 -7.40 -5.61 5.88
N PHE A 458 -7.59 -4.73 6.88
CA PHE A 458 -8.93 -4.29 7.25
C PHE A 458 -9.05 -2.80 7.55
N THR A 459 -7.96 -2.05 7.72
CA THR A 459 -8.08 -0.64 8.08
C THR A 459 -8.75 0.17 6.96
N PRO A 460 -9.81 0.95 7.27
CA PRO A 460 -10.45 1.80 6.27
C PRO A 460 -9.59 3.01 5.87
N ALA A 461 -8.49 3.22 6.57
CA ALA A 461 -7.50 4.24 6.24
C ALA A 461 -6.62 3.87 5.03
N ASN A 462 -6.62 2.60 4.63
CA ASN A 462 -5.89 2.14 3.45
C ASN A 462 -6.75 2.32 2.19
N GLY A 463 -6.27 3.17 1.26
CA GLY A 463 -6.96 3.47 0.00
C GLY A 463 -7.16 2.24 -0.89
N ALA A 464 -6.20 1.30 -0.90
CA ALA A 464 -6.31 0.07 -1.67
C ALA A 464 -7.48 -0.81 -1.23
N ILE A 465 -7.75 -0.88 0.09
CA ILE A 465 -8.89 -1.63 0.62
C ILE A 465 -10.20 -0.99 0.18
N MET A 466 -10.36 0.29 0.49
CA MET A 466 -11.63 0.97 0.22
C MET A 466 -11.90 1.11 -1.28
N GLY A 467 -10.86 1.42 -2.07
CA GLY A 467 -10.95 1.47 -3.52
C GLY A 467 -11.19 0.10 -4.15
N GLY A 468 -10.47 -0.90 -3.71
CA GLY A 468 -10.62 -2.28 -4.19
C GLY A 468 -12.00 -2.85 -3.90
N LEU A 469 -12.53 -2.66 -2.68
CA LEU A 469 -13.87 -3.09 -2.30
C LEU A 469 -14.95 -2.36 -3.12
N ALA A 470 -14.81 -1.04 -3.30
CA ALA A 470 -15.74 -0.26 -4.11
C ALA A 470 -15.76 -0.74 -5.57
N LEU A 471 -14.57 -0.95 -6.17
CA LEU A 471 -14.44 -1.54 -7.51
C LEU A 471 -15.02 -2.95 -7.59
N SER A 472 -14.91 -3.75 -6.54
CA SER A 472 -15.51 -5.09 -6.50
C SER A 472 -17.00 -5.10 -6.16
N ARG A 473 -17.61 -3.94 -5.92
CA ARG A 473 -19.01 -3.80 -5.46
C ARG A 473 -19.27 -4.58 -4.16
N VAL A 474 -18.31 -4.54 -3.23
CA VAL A 474 -18.37 -5.22 -1.93
C VAL A 474 -18.39 -4.18 -0.83
N GLU A 475 -19.34 -4.29 0.08
CA GLU A 475 -19.39 -3.42 1.25
C GLU A 475 -18.29 -3.74 2.25
N TYR A 476 -17.78 -2.69 2.90
CA TYR A 476 -16.77 -2.84 3.94
C TYR A 476 -17.23 -3.75 5.09
N GLY A 477 -18.52 -3.71 5.46
CA GLY A 477 -19.11 -4.59 6.47
C GLY A 477 -19.04 -6.08 6.09
N THR A 478 -19.30 -6.41 4.82
CA THR A 478 -19.18 -7.76 4.29
C THR A 478 -17.73 -8.25 4.28
N TRP A 479 -16.79 -7.36 3.92
CA TRP A 479 -15.36 -7.63 4.01
C TRP A 479 -14.93 -7.96 5.44
N LEU A 480 -15.33 -7.16 6.43
CA LEU A 480 -14.97 -7.38 7.83
C LEU A 480 -15.46 -8.72 8.38
N LYS A 481 -16.64 -9.19 7.98
CA LYS A 481 -17.17 -10.51 8.37
C LYS A 481 -16.27 -11.67 7.91
N PHE A 482 -15.60 -11.50 6.77
CA PHE A 482 -14.67 -12.49 6.27
C PHE A 482 -13.27 -12.31 6.86
N VAL A 483 -12.70 -11.11 6.72
CA VAL A 483 -11.28 -10.85 6.98
C VAL A 483 -10.93 -10.97 8.47
N GLY A 484 -11.86 -10.72 9.38
CA GLY A 484 -11.59 -10.78 10.82
C GLY A 484 -11.01 -12.11 11.29
N LYS A 485 -11.43 -13.23 10.69
CA LYS A 485 -10.88 -14.57 10.98
C LYS A 485 -9.45 -14.72 10.43
N VAL A 486 -9.19 -14.15 9.27
CA VAL A 486 -7.87 -14.18 8.63
C VAL A 486 -6.90 -13.33 9.45
N VAL A 487 -7.29 -12.12 9.84
CA VAL A 487 -6.53 -11.22 10.70
C VAL A 487 -6.12 -11.91 11.99
N LEU A 488 -7.06 -12.52 12.71
CA LEU A 488 -6.78 -13.20 13.97
C LEU A 488 -5.79 -14.37 13.76
N ALA A 489 -6.06 -15.23 12.79
CA ALA A 489 -5.21 -16.38 12.51
C ALA A 489 -3.79 -15.97 12.10
N THR A 490 -3.68 -14.97 11.23
CA THR A 490 -2.39 -14.46 10.76
C THR A 490 -1.63 -13.76 11.90
N ALA A 491 -2.30 -12.94 12.71
CA ALA A 491 -1.69 -12.29 13.87
C ALA A 491 -1.11 -13.30 14.87
N VAL A 492 -1.86 -14.37 15.19
CA VAL A 492 -1.39 -15.44 16.08
C VAL A 492 -0.15 -16.12 15.50
N VAL A 493 -0.18 -16.49 14.22
CA VAL A 493 0.97 -17.15 13.56
C VAL A 493 2.19 -16.24 13.57
N ASN A 494 2.01 -14.93 13.25
CA ASN A 494 3.11 -13.97 13.24
C ASN A 494 3.73 -13.78 14.63
N VAL A 495 2.90 -13.64 15.66
CA VAL A 495 3.38 -13.50 17.04
C VAL A 495 4.19 -14.74 17.46
N VAL A 496 3.74 -15.94 17.11
CA VAL A 496 4.48 -17.18 17.42
C VAL A 496 5.82 -17.20 16.70
N VAL A 497 5.85 -16.90 15.39
CA VAL A 497 7.09 -16.87 14.61
C VAL A 497 8.06 -15.83 15.17
N LEU A 498 7.59 -14.63 15.47
CA LEU A 498 8.42 -13.54 15.98
C LEU A 498 8.91 -13.80 17.41
N ALA A 499 8.08 -14.39 18.27
CA ALA A 499 8.49 -14.80 19.62
C ALA A 499 9.59 -15.86 19.58
N ILE A 500 9.48 -16.84 18.69
CA ILE A 500 10.53 -17.85 18.49
C ILE A 500 11.81 -17.18 17.97
N ALA A 501 11.70 -16.32 16.96
CA ALA A 501 12.84 -15.59 16.41
C ALA A 501 13.55 -14.75 17.48
N MET A 502 12.81 -14.05 18.35
CA MET A 502 13.36 -13.20 19.42
C MET A 502 14.11 -14.00 20.50
N VAL A 503 13.81 -15.30 20.63
CA VAL A 503 14.51 -16.19 21.58
C VAL A 503 15.75 -16.86 20.96
N VAL A 504 15.69 -17.15 19.64
CA VAL A 504 16.69 -17.97 18.96
C VAL A 504 17.78 -17.13 18.26
N LEU A 505 17.43 -15.94 17.75
CA LEU A 505 18.31 -15.05 16.99
C LEU A 505 18.75 -13.85 17.82
#